data_9cef01c579279d16781020bf1a2c7d2f
#
_entry.id   9cef01c579279d16781020bf1a2c7d2f
#
_cell.length_a   1.000
_cell.length_b   1.000
_cell.length_c   1.000
_cell.angle_alpha   90.00
_cell.angle_beta   90.00
_cell.angle_gamma   90.00
#
_symmetry.space_group_name_H-M   'P 1'
#
loop_
_entity.id
_entity.type
_entity.pdbx_description
1 polymer ?
#
loop_
_entity_poly.entity_id
_entity_poly.type
_entity_poly.pdbx_seq_one_letter_code
_entity_poly.pdbx_strand_id
1 'polypeptide(L)'
;SDYGSPMYSPNCFDEETGVISDYAIGTGPYKIVDHVESEYVTLERNDNYYGENGKVKTFKIRCIPDAETRVSALKSGEVMGLADNGAITMDAAKNLCETDSNFEMDSTPSHMTEYIMFNDKNEYLADKRMREAFNLATDRDSICSVIYGGLLQPAYSFLSTQSTFHLDIQGTYDMEKAKSLAKEVLGDKTADMTMIIRSSTASDYNCKAVAEYLKQVYAELGVNINIEIVDSSLYKERQQEGTYDMTLTVFGINNADPTSTFKQYFASEGNSNTTLNYNYYNEKVDELVAKAPTIADVSERSKIYDEIQQELFDDSACVPICYQINVNIHNKAITHYAGKTFGVGLPTISWVK
;
A
#
# COMPACT_ATOMS: atom_id res chain seq x y z
N SER A 1 -15.68 10.04 -6.41
CA SER A 1 -14.56 9.78 -7.33
C SER A 1 -13.29 10.17 -6.60
N ASP A 2 -12.42 9.20 -6.31
CA ASP A 2 -11.30 9.50 -5.43
C ASP A 2 -10.16 10.16 -6.19
N TYR A 3 -9.47 9.50 -7.06
CA TYR A 3 -8.26 10.03 -7.68
C TYR A 3 -8.42 10.55 -9.11
N GLY A 4 -9.47 10.20 -9.80
CA GLY A 4 -9.49 10.36 -11.23
C GLY A 4 -10.35 11.49 -11.78
N SER A 5 -11.32 11.98 -11.01
CA SER A 5 -12.33 12.90 -11.57
C SER A 5 -12.96 13.80 -10.50
N PRO A 6 -12.18 14.66 -9.84
CA PRO A 6 -12.75 15.67 -8.95
C PRO A 6 -13.61 16.64 -9.77
N MET A 7 -14.71 17.07 -9.18
CA MET A 7 -15.54 18.13 -9.75
C MET A 7 -15.02 19.48 -9.28
N TYR A 8 -14.53 20.27 -10.21
CA TYR A 8 -14.07 21.63 -9.97
C TYR A 8 -15.16 22.66 -10.31
N SER A 9 -15.19 23.75 -9.57
CA SER A 9 -15.97 24.90 -9.98
C SER A 9 -15.42 25.49 -11.30
N PRO A 10 -16.23 25.94 -12.23
CA PRO A 10 -15.74 26.69 -13.39
C PRO A 10 -14.83 27.86 -13.03
N ASN A 11 -15.07 28.48 -11.87
CA ASN A 11 -14.24 29.59 -11.38
C ASN A 11 -12.83 29.18 -10.91
N CYS A 12 -12.50 27.89 -10.89
CA CYS A 12 -11.15 27.42 -10.61
C CYS A 12 -10.22 27.53 -11.81
N PHE A 13 -10.77 27.76 -13.00
CA PHE A 13 -10.00 27.78 -14.24
C PHE A 13 -9.70 29.20 -14.67
N ASP A 14 -8.45 29.43 -15.09
CA ASP A 14 -8.08 30.64 -15.79
C ASP A 14 -8.77 30.64 -17.18
N GLU A 15 -9.45 31.72 -17.51
CA GLU A 15 -10.27 31.81 -18.73
C GLU A 15 -9.45 31.76 -20.02
N GLU A 16 -8.19 32.19 -19.96
CA GLU A 16 -7.33 32.27 -21.16
C GLU A 16 -6.55 30.96 -21.39
N THR A 17 -6.06 30.34 -20.30
CA THR A 17 -5.16 29.18 -20.39
C THR A 17 -5.86 27.85 -20.13
N GLY A 18 -7.05 27.86 -19.52
CA GLY A 18 -7.76 26.65 -19.07
C GLY A 18 -7.06 25.92 -17.92
N VAL A 19 -6.04 26.51 -17.33
CA VAL A 19 -5.30 25.96 -16.20
C VAL A 19 -6.04 26.26 -14.90
N ILE A 20 -6.00 25.35 -13.93
CA ILE A 20 -6.59 25.59 -12.61
C ILE A 20 -5.77 26.68 -11.91
N SER A 21 -6.43 27.83 -11.68
CA SER A 21 -5.83 29.01 -11.06
C SER A 21 -6.06 29.07 -9.55
N ASP A 22 -7.09 28.39 -9.03
CA ASP A 22 -7.46 28.35 -7.63
C ASP A 22 -7.97 26.95 -7.23
N TYR A 23 -7.24 26.30 -6.35
CA TYR A 23 -7.63 24.99 -5.81
C TYR A 23 -8.64 25.06 -4.66
N ALA A 24 -8.96 26.28 -4.22
CA ALA A 24 -9.78 26.50 -3.02
C ALA A 24 -11.27 26.35 -3.25
N ILE A 25 -11.75 26.28 -4.50
CA ILE A 25 -13.17 26.29 -4.85
C ILE A 25 -13.71 24.86 -5.03
N GLY A 26 -14.19 24.29 -3.95
CA GLY A 26 -14.85 22.97 -3.92
C GLY A 26 -16.24 23.04 -3.27
N THR A 27 -16.94 21.91 -3.28
CA THR A 27 -18.27 21.76 -2.68
C THR A 27 -18.24 21.09 -1.31
N GLY A 28 -17.06 20.88 -0.74
CA GLY A 28 -16.84 20.15 0.50
C GLY A 28 -17.22 20.95 1.78
N PRO A 29 -17.19 20.29 2.96
CA PRO A 29 -17.49 20.88 4.25
C PRO A 29 -16.42 21.88 4.73
N TYR A 30 -15.27 21.91 4.10
CA TYR A 30 -14.17 22.85 4.37
C TYR A 30 -13.67 23.47 3.06
N LYS A 31 -13.16 24.70 3.17
CA LYS A 31 -12.54 25.46 2.09
C LYS A 31 -11.07 25.67 2.41
N ILE A 32 -10.21 25.59 1.41
CA ILE A 32 -8.82 26.02 1.54
C ILE A 32 -8.81 27.55 1.59
N VAL A 33 -8.18 28.11 2.61
CA VAL A 33 -8.08 29.58 2.80
C VAL A 33 -6.65 30.06 2.77
N ASP A 34 -5.67 29.17 2.96
CA ASP A 34 -4.25 29.47 2.90
C ASP A 34 -3.45 28.19 2.68
N HIS A 35 -2.35 28.24 1.94
CA HIS A 35 -1.44 27.13 1.77
C HIS A 35 -0.05 27.58 1.36
N VAL A 36 0.94 26.80 1.74
CA VAL A 36 2.29 26.85 1.21
C VAL A 36 2.67 25.46 0.73
N GLU A 37 3.03 25.35 -0.54
CA GLU A 37 3.36 24.07 -1.16
C GLU A 37 4.44 23.32 -0.35
N SER A 38 4.23 22.05 -0.10
CA SER A 38 5.10 21.17 0.69
C SER A 38 5.27 21.57 2.17
N GLU A 39 4.56 22.57 2.67
CA GLU A 39 4.63 22.98 4.08
C GLU A 39 3.31 22.78 4.82
N TYR A 40 2.23 23.40 4.35
CA TYR A 40 0.92 23.29 5.00
C TYR A 40 -0.25 23.73 4.12
N VAL A 41 -1.44 23.29 4.54
CA VAL A 41 -2.72 23.82 4.06
C VAL A 41 -3.60 24.19 5.25
N THR A 42 -4.26 25.36 5.20
CA THR A 42 -5.24 25.83 6.17
C THR A 42 -6.63 25.70 5.58
N LEU A 43 -7.49 25.00 6.31
CA LEU A 43 -8.87 24.73 5.94
C LEU A 43 -9.79 25.49 6.89
N GLU A 44 -10.78 26.19 6.35
CA GLU A 44 -11.86 26.82 7.13
C GLU A 44 -13.20 26.16 6.81
N ARG A 45 -14.05 26.01 7.82
CA ARG A 45 -15.37 25.40 7.67
C ARG A 45 -16.22 26.17 6.66
N ASN A 46 -16.85 25.42 5.76
CA ASN A 46 -17.78 25.96 4.79
C ASN A 46 -19.19 26.01 5.39
N ASP A 47 -19.58 27.16 5.98
CA ASP A 47 -20.89 27.32 6.61
C ASP A 47 -22.06 27.23 5.59
N ASN A 48 -21.77 27.28 4.28
CA ASN A 48 -22.74 27.06 3.20
C ASN A 48 -22.74 25.63 2.66
N TYR A 49 -22.10 24.68 3.35
CA TYR A 49 -22.09 23.29 2.95
C TYR A 49 -23.51 22.70 3.02
N TYR A 50 -23.89 21.92 2.01
CA TYR A 50 -25.24 21.35 1.88
C TYR A 50 -25.53 20.19 2.85
N GLY A 51 -24.47 19.61 3.44
CA GLY A 51 -24.55 18.51 4.41
C GLY A 51 -24.36 19.00 5.85
N GLU A 52 -23.99 18.07 6.74
CA GLU A 52 -23.71 18.40 8.14
C GLU A 52 -22.36 19.12 8.26
N ASN A 53 -22.37 20.28 8.89
CA ASN A 53 -21.17 21.08 9.09
C ASN A 53 -20.22 20.44 10.11
N GLY A 54 -18.93 20.54 9.83
CA GLY A 54 -17.89 20.13 10.76
C GLY A 54 -17.90 20.94 12.07
N LYS A 55 -17.46 20.34 13.16
CA LYS A 55 -17.49 20.95 14.51
C LYS A 55 -16.33 21.90 14.77
N VAL A 56 -15.18 21.62 14.18
CA VAL A 56 -13.99 22.48 14.28
C VAL A 56 -14.04 23.53 13.18
N LYS A 57 -13.76 24.80 13.52
CA LYS A 57 -13.80 25.90 12.55
C LYS A 57 -12.64 25.87 11.57
N THR A 58 -11.44 25.59 12.07
CA THR A 58 -10.20 25.72 11.29
C THR A 58 -9.32 24.52 11.56
N PHE A 59 -8.78 23.92 10.48
CA PHE A 59 -7.70 22.94 10.53
C PHE A 59 -6.46 23.51 9.85
N LYS A 60 -5.30 23.26 10.43
CA LYS A 60 -4.02 23.42 9.75
C LYS A 60 -3.39 22.05 9.58
N ILE A 61 -3.27 21.58 8.36
CA ILE A 61 -2.62 20.32 8.01
C ILE A 61 -1.20 20.67 7.60
N ARG A 62 -0.21 20.04 8.25
CA ARG A 62 1.21 20.31 7.99
C ARG A 62 1.86 19.12 7.29
N CYS A 63 2.71 19.41 6.33
CA CYS A 63 3.60 18.44 5.74
C CYS A 63 4.89 18.38 6.58
N ILE A 64 5.12 17.24 7.24
CA ILE A 64 6.34 16.99 8.02
C ILE A 64 6.94 15.68 7.47
N PRO A 65 7.94 15.75 6.58
CA PRO A 65 8.45 14.56 5.87
C PRO A 65 9.10 13.52 6.76
N ASP A 66 9.80 13.94 7.81
CA ASP A 66 10.55 13.07 8.72
C ASP A 66 9.62 12.48 9.81
N ALA A 67 9.67 11.15 9.99
CA ALA A 67 8.79 10.42 10.91
C ALA A 67 9.07 10.77 12.39
N GLU A 68 10.32 10.92 12.79
CA GLU A 68 10.67 11.25 14.18
C GLU A 68 10.25 12.67 14.51
N THR A 69 10.37 13.58 13.55
CA THR A 69 9.90 14.97 13.67
C THR A 69 8.38 15.02 13.80
N ARG A 70 7.62 14.18 13.07
CA ARG A 70 6.16 14.06 13.23
C ARG A 70 5.78 13.62 14.64
N VAL A 71 6.43 12.59 15.16
CA VAL A 71 6.19 12.11 16.53
C VAL A 71 6.55 13.19 17.57
N SER A 72 7.63 13.92 17.36
CA SER A 72 8.04 15.01 18.24
C SER A 72 7.05 16.18 18.24
N ALA A 73 6.53 16.55 17.07
CA ALA A 73 5.49 17.58 16.93
C ALA A 73 4.17 17.18 17.62
N LEU A 74 3.81 15.88 17.58
CA LEU A 74 2.65 15.35 18.30
C LEU A 74 2.87 15.40 19.82
N LYS A 75 4.03 14.98 20.32
CA LYS A 75 4.38 15.02 21.74
C LYS A 75 4.42 16.44 22.32
N SER A 76 4.91 17.39 21.55
CA SER A 76 4.95 18.81 21.98
C SER A 76 3.59 19.53 21.92
N GLY A 77 2.58 18.90 21.31
CA GLY A 77 1.28 19.51 21.08
C GLY A 77 1.26 20.51 19.90
N GLU A 78 2.32 20.55 19.09
CA GLU A 78 2.37 21.35 17.86
C GLU A 78 1.37 20.85 16.82
N VAL A 79 1.13 19.54 16.80
CA VAL A 79 0.02 18.90 16.06
C VAL A 79 -0.82 18.05 17.02
N MET A 80 -2.11 17.93 16.73
CA MET A 80 -3.07 17.21 17.59
C MET A 80 -3.27 15.76 17.16
N GLY A 81 -2.84 15.39 15.96
CA GLY A 81 -2.96 14.05 15.43
C GLY A 81 -2.17 13.87 14.15
N LEU A 82 -1.88 12.61 13.82
CA LEU A 82 -1.22 12.20 12.59
C LEU A 82 -2.25 11.47 11.73
N ALA A 83 -2.43 11.93 10.50
CA ALA A 83 -3.66 11.69 9.74
C ALA A 83 -3.45 11.02 8.38
N ASP A 84 -2.27 10.47 8.12
CA ASP A 84 -1.96 9.87 6.82
C ASP A 84 -1.42 8.44 6.98
N ASN A 85 -1.56 7.64 5.93
CA ASN A 85 -0.99 6.29 5.88
C ASN A 85 0.54 6.38 5.96
N GLY A 86 1.15 5.63 6.88
CA GLY A 86 2.59 5.71 7.13
C GLY A 86 3.04 6.96 7.88
N ALA A 87 2.12 7.79 8.37
CA ALA A 87 2.47 8.98 9.15
C ALA A 87 3.21 8.67 10.45
N ILE A 88 2.96 7.49 11.00
CA ILE A 88 3.65 6.91 12.15
C ILE A 88 3.73 5.39 11.97
N THR A 89 4.83 4.79 12.35
CA THR A 89 4.91 3.33 12.38
C THR A 89 4.06 2.77 13.53
N MET A 90 3.60 1.56 13.34
CA MET A 90 2.75 0.85 14.32
C MET A 90 3.43 0.76 15.69
N ASP A 91 4.72 0.40 15.71
CA ASP A 91 5.50 0.29 16.94
C ASP A 91 5.68 1.64 17.64
N ALA A 92 5.91 2.70 16.89
CA ALA A 92 6.03 4.05 17.44
C ALA A 92 4.70 4.54 18.03
N ALA A 93 3.57 4.27 17.36
CA ALA A 93 2.24 4.61 17.88
C ALA A 93 1.90 3.84 19.14
N LYS A 94 2.13 2.53 19.15
CA LYS A 94 1.93 1.66 20.33
C LYS A 94 2.78 2.12 21.50
N ASN A 95 4.08 2.29 21.29
CA ASN A 95 5.01 2.78 22.32
C ASN A 95 4.57 4.14 22.88
N LEU A 96 4.13 5.07 22.03
CA LEU A 96 3.67 6.38 22.48
C LEU A 96 2.43 6.27 23.37
N CYS A 97 1.44 5.44 23.00
CA CYS A 97 0.25 5.22 23.82
C CYS A 97 0.54 4.49 25.14
N GLU A 98 1.55 3.60 25.17
CA GLU A 98 1.97 2.90 26.39
C GLU A 98 2.75 3.80 27.35
N THR A 99 3.52 4.76 26.83
CA THR A 99 4.38 5.66 27.61
C THR A 99 3.74 6.98 27.99
N ASP A 100 2.71 7.42 27.27
CA ASP A 100 2.00 8.67 27.51
C ASP A 100 0.48 8.49 27.36
N SER A 101 -0.23 8.53 28.48
CA SER A 101 -1.69 8.37 28.54
C SER A 101 -2.51 9.47 27.86
N ASN A 102 -1.88 10.56 27.43
CA ASN A 102 -2.54 11.65 26.68
C ASN A 102 -2.84 11.28 25.24
N PHE A 103 -2.26 10.17 24.72
CA PHE A 103 -2.47 9.76 23.35
C PHE A 103 -3.38 8.53 23.24
N GLU A 104 -4.04 8.43 22.12
CA GLU A 104 -4.89 7.32 21.74
C GLU A 104 -4.60 6.95 20.28
N MET A 105 -4.47 5.65 20.05
CA MET A 105 -4.28 5.08 18.71
C MET A 105 -5.56 4.38 18.27
N ASP A 106 -5.95 4.62 17.03
CA ASP A 106 -6.98 3.89 16.33
C ASP A 106 -6.39 3.20 15.10
N SER A 107 -6.91 2.03 14.77
CA SER A 107 -6.49 1.29 13.58
C SER A 107 -7.68 0.84 12.78
N THR A 108 -7.59 1.01 11.47
CA THR A 108 -8.62 0.57 10.54
C THR A 108 -7.98 -0.25 9.41
N PRO A 109 -8.66 -1.30 8.90
CA PRO A 109 -8.16 -2.03 7.75
C PRO A 109 -7.89 -1.10 6.57
N SER A 110 -6.79 -1.32 5.88
CA SER A 110 -6.37 -0.54 4.72
C SER A 110 -6.65 -1.29 3.41
N HIS A 111 -6.73 -0.55 2.31
CA HIS A 111 -6.71 -1.15 0.97
C HIS A 111 -5.31 -1.58 0.54
N MET A 112 -4.30 -1.38 1.37
CA MET A 112 -2.92 -1.70 1.06
C MET A 112 -2.56 -3.11 1.49
N THR A 113 -1.72 -3.75 0.71
CA THR A 113 -1.13 -5.06 1.00
C THR A 113 0.36 -4.98 0.74
N GLU A 114 1.13 -5.71 1.52
CA GLU A 114 2.57 -5.87 1.34
C GLU A 114 2.85 -7.06 0.44
N TYR A 115 3.76 -6.87 -0.54
CA TYR A 115 4.08 -7.88 -1.55
C TYR A 115 5.57 -7.96 -1.82
N ILE A 116 6.01 -9.16 -2.21
CA ILE A 116 7.17 -9.31 -3.09
C ILE A 116 6.64 -9.42 -4.52
N MET A 117 7.11 -8.53 -5.39
CA MET A 117 6.90 -8.61 -6.84
C MET A 117 8.20 -9.07 -7.48
N PHE A 118 8.10 -9.96 -8.46
CA PHE A 118 9.23 -10.54 -9.14
C PHE A 118 9.56 -9.82 -10.45
N ASN A 119 10.81 -9.96 -10.90
CA ASN A 119 11.23 -9.69 -12.26
C ASN A 119 11.48 -11.03 -12.94
N ASP A 120 10.49 -11.55 -13.67
CA ASP A 120 10.52 -12.87 -14.28
C ASP A 120 11.53 -12.98 -15.46
N LYS A 121 12.29 -11.91 -15.74
CA LYS A 121 13.45 -11.98 -16.64
C LYS A 121 14.64 -12.71 -16.01
N ASN A 122 14.70 -12.76 -14.67
CA ASN A 122 15.66 -13.62 -13.99
C ASN A 122 15.37 -15.10 -14.31
N GLU A 123 16.39 -15.87 -14.70
CA GLU A 123 16.23 -17.24 -15.17
C GLU A 123 15.57 -18.19 -14.17
N TYR A 124 15.76 -17.95 -12.88
CA TYR A 124 15.15 -18.75 -11.82
C TYR A 124 13.72 -18.29 -11.51
N LEU A 125 13.44 -16.98 -11.56
CA LEU A 125 12.11 -16.44 -11.31
C LEU A 125 11.14 -16.66 -12.47
N ALA A 126 11.65 -16.86 -13.69
CA ALA A 126 10.85 -17.31 -14.82
C ALA A 126 10.21 -18.70 -14.59
N ASP A 127 10.84 -19.53 -13.74
CA ASP A 127 10.28 -20.84 -13.39
C ASP A 127 9.27 -20.71 -12.24
N LYS A 128 8.03 -21.05 -12.53
CA LYS A 128 6.93 -21.04 -11.53
C LYS A 128 7.27 -21.78 -10.23
N ARG A 129 8.02 -22.88 -10.31
CA ARG A 129 8.38 -23.68 -9.13
C ARG A 129 9.23 -22.88 -8.16
N MET A 130 10.09 -21.98 -8.66
CA MET A 130 10.87 -21.10 -7.80
C MET A 130 10.00 -20.03 -7.12
N ARG A 131 9.05 -19.43 -7.86
CA ARG A 131 8.10 -18.49 -7.28
C ARG A 131 7.18 -19.17 -6.25
N GLU A 132 6.74 -20.41 -6.51
CA GLU A 132 6.00 -21.24 -5.55
C GLU A 132 6.85 -21.54 -4.30
N ALA A 133 8.13 -21.83 -4.46
CA ALA A 133 9.03 -22.05 -3.34
C ALA A 133 9.12 -20.81 -2.42
N PHE A 134 9.23 -19.60 -2.97
CA PHE A 134 9.20 -18.36 -2.19
C PHE A 134 7.84 -18.17 -1.46
N ASN A 135 6.72 -18.45 -2.13
CA ASN A 135 5.39 -18.38 -1.51
C ASN A 135 5.25 -19.34 -0.32
N LEU A 136 5.67 -20.59 -0.49
CA LEU A 136 5.60 -21.63 0.54
C LEU A 136 6.56 -21.39 1.70
N ALA A 137 7.75 -20.83 1.44
CA ALA A 137 8.73 -20.51 2.47
C ALA A 137 8.38 -19.25 3.28
N THR A 138 7.48 -18.41 2.80
CA THR A 138 7.09 -17.19 3.51
C THR A 138 6.10 -17.51 4.62
N ASP A 139 6.59 -17.58 5.86
CA ASP A 139 5.77 -17.75 7.07
C ASP A 139 5.10 -16.43 7.45
N ARG A 140 3.92 -16.22 6.89
CA ARG A 140 3.13 -15.00 7.08
C ARG A 140 2.63 -14.83 8.51
N ASP A 141 2.32 -15.92 9.19
CA ASP A 141 1.87 -15.90 10.59
C ASP A 141 3.00 -15.42 11.50
N SER A 142 4.21 -15.92 11.29
CA SER A 142 5.40 -15.44 12.02
C SER A 142 5.70 -13.98 11.73
N ILE A 143 5.62 -13.54 10.45
CA ILE A 143 5.80 -12.13 10.09
C ILE A 143 4.76 -11.26 10.79
N CYS A 144 3.48 -11.60 10.69
CA CYS A 144 2.39 -10.84 11.31
C CYS A 144 2.49 -10.80 12.83
N SER A 145 2.84 -11.92 13.47
CA SER A 145 2.88 -11.99 14.94
C SER A 145 4.16 -11.38 15.54
N VAL A 146 5.33 -11.62 14.91
CA VAL A 146 6.62 -11.22 15.49
C VAL A 146 7.01 -9.80 15.03
N ILE A 147 6.93 -9.51 13.72
CA ILE A 147 7.37 -8.22 13.18
C ILE A 147 6.30 -7.15 13.38
N TYR A 148 5.01 -7.53 13.22
CA TYR A 148 3.88 -6.60 13.33
C TYR A 148 3.08 -6.72 14.64
N GLY A 149 3.59 -7.48 15.61
CA GLY A 149 2.98 -7.58 16.96
C GLY A 149 1.54 -8.10 16.96
N GLY A 150 1.15 -8.91 15.94
CA GLY A 150 -0.17 -9.51 15.82
C GLY A 150 -1.27 -8.54 15.33
N LEU A 151 -0.91 -7.35 14.86
CA LEU A 151 -1.87 -6.33 14.41
C LEU A 151 -2.30 -6.51 12.94
N LEU A 152 -1.47 -7.16 12.13
CA LEU A 152 -1.76 -7.43 10.73
C LEU A 152 -2.26 -8.84 10.51
N GLN A 153 -2.97 -9.06 9.41
CA GLN A 153 -3.44 -10.37 8.99
C GLN A 153 -2.60 -10.88 7.82
N PRO A 154 -2.28 -12.19 7.78
CA PRO A 154 -1.64 -12.83 6.64
C PRO A 154 -2.41 -12.59 5.35
N ALA A 155 -1.69 -12.33 4.25
CA ALA A 155 -2.28 -12.13 2.93
C ALA A 155 -1.89 -13.27 1.98
N TYR A 156 -2.89 -13.81 1.31
CA TYR A 156 -2.72 -14.80 0.24
C TYR A 156 -3.35 -14.33 -1.07
N SER A 157 -4.25 -13.36 -1.01
CA SER A 157 -4.87 -12.75 -2.18
C SER A 157 -4.20 -11.43 -2.54
N PHE A 158 -4.26 -11.10 -3.83
CA PHE A 158 -3.72 -9.83 -4.33
C PHE A 158 -4.57 -8.63 -3.89
N LEU A 159 -5.89 -8.77 -3.86
CA LEU A 159 -6.77 -7.70 -3.37
C LEU A 159 -6.84 -7.73 -1.84
N SER A 160 -6.77 -6.56 -1.21
CA SER A 160 -6.96 -6.43 0.23
C SER A 160 -8.40 -6.79 0.64
N THR A 161 -8.58 -7.18 1.90
CA THR A 161 -9.90 -7.49 2.49
C THR A 161 -10.90 -6.33 2.45
N GLN A 162 -10.45 -5.11 2.15
CA GLN A 162 -11.29 -3.93 1.98
C GLN A 162 -11.85 -3.80 0.56
N SER A 163 -11.37 -4.58 -0.40
CA SER A 163 -11.97 -4.66 -1.72
C SER A 163 -13.27 -5.45 -1.67
N THR A 164 -14.33 -4.95 -2.32
CA THR A 164 -15.59 -5.70 -2.51
C THR A 164 -15.42 -6.92 -3.42
N PHE A 165 -14.29 -7.02 -4.10
CA PHE A 165 -13.91 -8.12 -4.99
C PHE A 165 -12.79 -8.97 -4.42
N HIS A 166 -12.51 -8.86 -3.12
CA HIS A 166 -11.54 -9.72 -2.46
C HIS A 166 -11.97 -11.19 -2.53
N LEU A 167 -11.08 -12.05 -2.98
CA LEU A 167 -11.23 -13.50 -2.91
C LEU A 167 -10.47 -14.01 -1.68
N ASP A 168 -11.15 -14.69 -0.79
CA ASP A 168 -10.53 -15.30 0.40
C ASP A 168 -9.78 -16.57 0.01
N ILE A 169 -8.53 -16.41 -0.38
CA ILE A 169 -7.62 -17.50 -0.74
C ILE A 169 -6.90 -17.98 0.52
N GLN A 170 -6.88 -19.29 0.72
CA GLN A 170 -6.15 -19.94 1.79
C GLN A 170 -4.86 -20.53 1.25
N GLY A 171 -3.73 -20.02 1.70
CA GLY A 171 -2.42 -20.57 1.40
C GLY A 171 -1.84 -21.36 2.56
N THR A 172 -0.68 -21.94 2.35
CA THR A 172 0.02 -22.73 3.37
C THR A 172 1.49 -22.32 3.45
N TYR A 173 2.05 -22.43 4.64
CA TYR A 173 3.50 -22.43 4.85
C TYR A 173 3.99 -23.89 4.82
N ASP A 174 4.97 -24.18 3.96
CA ASP A 174 5.58 -25.50 3.85
C ASP A 174 7.04 -25.37 3.39
N MET A 175 7.94 -25.25 4.35
CA MET A 175 9.37 -25.08 4.09
C MET A 175 9.99 -26.31 3.41
N GLU A 176 9.55 -27.53 3.74
CA GLU A 176 10.11 -28.74 3.16
C GLU A 176 9.76 -28.87 1.67
N LYS A 177 8.52 -28.57 1.31
CA LYS A 177 8.10 -28.49 -0.09
C LYS A 177 8.82 -27.36 -0.81
N ALA A 178 8.98 -26.20 -0.18
CA ALA A 178 9.70 -25.06 -0.73
C ALA A 178 11.15 -25.42 -1.08
N LYS A 179 11.87 -26.09 -0.17
CA LYS A 179 13.24 -26.59 -0.38
C LYS A 179 13.31 -27.60 -1.54
N SER A 180 12.32 -28.49 -1.62
CA SER A 180 12.26 -29.46 -2.72
C SER A 180 12.11 -28.77 -4.08
N LEU A 181 11.19 -27.82 -4.21
CA LEU A 181 10.97 -27.07 -5.45
C LEU A 181 12.18 -26.22 -5.83
N ALA A 182 12.75 -25.51 -4.86
CA ALA A 182 13.95 -24.69 -5.10
C ALA A 182 15.13 -25.58 -5.59
N LYS A 183 15.32 -26.76 -5.00
CA LYS A 183 16.34 -27.70 -5.42
C LYS A 183 16.11 -28.26 -6.83
N GLU A 184 14.85 -28.47 -7.22
CA GLU A 184 14.54 -28.89 -8.61
C GLU A 184 14.94 -27.83 -9.62
N VAL A 185 14.85 -26.55 -9.28
CA VAL A 185 15.20 -25.43 -10.16
C VAL A 185 16.70 -25.14 -10.12
N LEU A 186 17.30 -25.08 -8.92
CA LEU A 186 18.70 -24.70 -8.74
C LEU A 186 19.69 -25.88 -8.96
N GLY A 187 19.23 -27.11 -8.74
CA GLY A 187 20.15 -28.27 -8.66
C GLY A 187 21.07 -28.15 -7.44
N ASP A 188 22.38 -28.22 -7.67
CA ASP A 188 23.40 -28.05 -6.63
C ASP A 188 23.97 -26.60 -6.58
N LYS A 189 23.36 -25.66 -7.29
CA LYS A 189 23.80 -24.27 -7.33
C LYS A 189 23.07 -23.45 -6.23
N THR A 190 23.66 -22.30 -5.94
CA THR A 190 22.98 -21.20 -5.22
C THR A 190 22.71 -20.06 -6.18
N ALA A 191 21.67 -19.28 -5.91
CA ALA A 191 21.35 -18.07 -6.66
C ALA A 191 21.60 -16.85 -5.80
N ASP A 192 22.23 -15.81 -6.38
CA ASP A 192 22.34 -14.49 -5.77
C ASP A 192 21.29 -13.58 -6.42
N MET A 193 20.40 -12.98 -5.62
CA MET A 193 19.30 -12.13 -6.09
C MET A 193 19.29 -10.81 -5.37
N THR A 194 18.94 -9.74 -6.08
CA THR A 194 18.82 -8.39 -5.52
C THR A 194 17.36 -8.07 -5.25
N MET A 195 17.06 -7.74 -3.98
CA MET A 195 15.78 -7.20 -3.54
C MET A 195 15.90 -5.69 -3.34
N ILE A 196 15.18 -4.91 -4.15
CA ILE A 196 15.14 -3.46 -3.96
C ILE A 196 13.92 -3.05 -3.13
N ILE A 197 14.11 -2.05 -2.27
CA ILE A 197 13.04 -1.46 -1.44
C ILE A 197 13.16 0.05 -1.50
N ARG A 198 12.05 0.74 -1.71
CA ARG A 198 12.05 2.20 -1.60
C ARG A 198 12.26 2.61 -0.15
N SER A 199 13.10 3.60 0.10
CA SER A 199 13.46 4.03 1.47
C SER A 199 12.25 4.45 2.31
N SER A 200 11.28 5.15 1.72
CA SER A 200 10.03 5.49 2.42
C SER A 200 9.21 4.24 2.77
N THR A 201 9.10 3.27 1.86
CA THR A 201 8.39 2.01 2.13
C THR A 201 9.09 1.21 3.24
N ALA A 202 10.42 1.19 3.22
CA ALA A 202 11.21 0.51 4.25
C ALA A 202 11.00 1.10 5.64
N SER A 203 10.88 2.44 5.75
CA SER A 203 10.68 3.14 7.02
C SER A 203 9.24 3.12 7.51
N ASP A 204 8.28 3.34 6.59
CA ASP A 204 6.89 3.59 6.97
C ASP A 204 6.11 2.29 7.26
N TYR A 205 6.55 1.15 6.69
CA TYR A 205 5.85 -0.14 6.75
C TYR A 205 6.69 -1.29 7.34
N ASN A 206 7.79 -1.02 8.06
CA ASN A 206 8.69 -2.04 8.60
C ASN A 206 9.27 -3.03 7.56
N CYS A 207 9.17 -2.73 6.27
CA CYS A 207 9.61 -3.62 5.19
C CYS A 207 11.09 -4.01 5.29
N LYS A 208 11.93 -3.18 5.94
CA LYS A 208 13.32 -3.55 6.21
C LYS A 208 13.41 -4.78 7.10
N ALA A 209 12.62 -4.84 8.17
CA ALA A 209 12.63 -5.98 9.10
C ALA A 209 12.10 -7.25 8.41
N VAL A 210 11.06 -7.10 7.59
CA VAL A 210 10.51 -8.20 6.78
C VAL A 210 11.55 -8.71 5.79
N ALA A 211 12.26 -7.83 5.08
CA ALA A 211 13.29 -8.21 4.13
C ALA A 211 14.46 -8.96 4.80
N GLU A 212 14.93 -8.49 5.95
CA GLU A 212 16.01 -9.17 6.71
C GLU A 212 15.57 -10.54 7.23
N TYR A 213 14.32 -10.70 7.65
CA TYR A 213 13.75 -12.00 7.99
C TYR A 213 13.70 -12.92 6.76
N LEU A 214 13.14 -12.45 5.65
CA LEU A 214 13.02 -13.24 4.43
C LEU A 214 14.37 -13.61 3.82
N LYS A 215 15.38 -12.75 3.93
CA LYS A 215 16.75 -13.05 3.53
C LYS A 215 17.28 -14.31 4.24
N GLN A 216 17.02 -14.46 5.53
CA GLN A 216 17.42 -15.65 6.29
C GLN A 216 16.63 -16.89 5.86
N VAL A 217 15.33 -16.73 5.68
CA VAL A 217 14.43 -17.81 5.24
C VAL A 217 14.80 -18.31 3.86
N TYR A 218 15.01 -17.40 2.91
CA TYR A 218 15.32 -17.77 1.52
C TYR A 218 16.73 -18.32 1.34
N ALA A 219 17.66 -18.04 2.26
CA ALA A 219 18.95 -18.69 2.28
C ALA A 219 18.82 -20.23 2.46
N GLU A 220 17.78 -20.71 3.16
CA GLU A 220 17.49 -22.14 3.30
C GLU A 220 17.03 -22.79 1.98
N LEU A 221 16.57 -21.99 1.01
CA LEU A 221 16.24 -22.43 -0.35
C LEU A 221 17.46 -22.44 -1.27
N GLY A 222 18.63 -22.02 -0.80
CA GLY A 222 19.82 -21.81 -1.61
C GLY A 222 19.84 -20.46 -2.35
N VAL A 223 19.07 -19.47 -1.89
CA VAL A 223 19.01 -18.13 -2.48
C VAL A 223 19.57 -17.10 -1.52
N ASN A 224 20.62 -16.42 -1.94
CA ASN A 224 21.23 -15.31 -1.20
C ASN A 224 20.60 -13.99 -1.64
N ILE A 225 19.88 -13.33 -0.74
CA ILE A 225 19.25 -12.03 -1.04
C ILE A 225 20.20 -10.88 -0.68
N ASN A 226 20.52 -10.03 -1.67
CA ASN A 226 21.15 -8.73 -1.48
C ASN A 226 20.05 -7.67 -1.33
N ILE A 227 19.90 -7.08 -0.15
CA ILE A 227 18.88 -6.06 0.11
C ILE A 227 19.45 -4.68 -0.19
N GLU A 228 18.79 -3.94 -1.08
CA GLU A 228 19.14 -2.56 -1.43
C GLU A 228 17.96 -1.63 -1.08
N ILE A 229 18.15 -0.78 -0.06
CA ILE A 229 17.19 0.27 0.28
C ILE A 229 17.64 1.55 -0.39
N VAL A 230 16.83 2.04 -1.33
CA VAL A 230 17.20 3.15 -2.22
C VAL A 230 16.15 4.26 -2.21
N ASP A 231 16.57 5.49 -2.54
CA ASP A 231 15.61 6.59 -2.68
C ASP A 231 14.65 6.40 -3.87
N SER A 232 13.60 7.21 -3.93
CA SER A 232 12.53 7.07 -4.93
C SER A 232 13.03 7.23 -6.37
N SER A 233 14.07 8.02 -6.60
CA SER A 233 14.61 8.25 -7.95
C SER A 233 15.39 7.05 -8.43
N LEU A 234 16.30 6.55 -7.60
CA LEU A 234 17.10 5.35 -7.90
C LEU A 234 16.22 4.11 -7.95
N TYR A 235 15.19 4.00 -7.08
CA TYR A 235 14.22 2.90 -7.13
C TYR A 235 13.52 2.83 -8.49
N LYS A 236 13.05 3.98 -8.99
CA LYS A 236 12.41 4.07 -10.31
C LYS A 236 13.38 3.75 -11.45
N GLU A 237 14.60 4.27 -11.39
CA GLU A 237 15.66 3.97 -12.37
C GLU A 237 15.94 2.47 -12.44
N ARG A 238 16.18 1.81 -11.28
CA ARG A 238 16.43 0.37 -11.19
C ARG A 238 15.27 -0.46 -11.78
N GLN A 239 14.02 -0.05 -11.52
CA GLN A 239 12.86 -0.70 -12.12
C GLN A 239 12.80 -0.51 -13.64
N GLN A 240 13.05 0.70 -14.15
CA GLN A 240 13.03 0.97 -15.58
C GLN A 240 14.15 0.26 -16.35
N GLU A 241 15.31 0.10 -15.72
CA GLU A 241 16.44 -0.63 -16.29
C GLU A 241 16.33 -2.15 -16.12
N GLY A 242 15.45 -2.62 -15.24
CA GLY A 242 15.33 -4.06 -14.90
C GLY A 242 16.54 -4.60 -14.16
N THR A 243 17.27 -3.75 -13.43
CA THR A 243 18.50 -4.10 -12.70
C THR A 243 18.21 -4.54 -11.26
N TYR A 244 17.19 -5.38 -11.09
CA TYR A 244 16.77 -5.99 -9.84
C TYR A 244 16.09 -7.34 -10.14
N ASP A 245 15.99 -8.22 -9.14
CA ASP A 245 15.32 -9.50 -9.27
C ASP A 245 13.96 -9.52 -8.60
N MET A 246 13.81 -8.83 -7.47
CA MET A 246 12.54 -8.70 -6.78
C MET A 246 12.44 -7.34 -6.08
N THR A 247 11.21 -6.93 -5.77
CA THR A 247 10.97 -5.76 -4.95
C THR A 247 9.99 -6.08 -3.83
N LEU A 248 10.34 -5.67 -2.60
CA LEU A 248 9.42 -5.67 -1.48
C LEU A 248 8.74 -4.30 -1.42
N THR A 249 7.43 -4.30 -1.55
CA THR A 249 6.66 -3.07 -1.71
C THR A 249 5.30 -3.15 -1.01
N VAL A 250 4.73 -2.00 -0.73
CA VAL A 250 3.37 -1.85 -0.20
C VAL A 250 2.60 -0.93 -1.12
N PHE A 251 1.51 -1.42 -1.66
CA PHE A 251 0.59 -0.60 -2.45
C PHE A 251 -0.86 -1.08 -2.29
N GLY A 252 -1.78 -0.21 -2.64
CA GLY A 252 -3.20 -0.47 -2.48
C GLY A 252 -3.99 -0.22 -3.75
N ILE A 253 -5.14 -0.85 -3.79
CA ILE A 253 -6.10 -0.73 -4.88
C ILE A 253 -7.19 0.20 -4.40
N ASN A 254 -7.10 1.43 -4.84
CA ASN A 254 -7.98 2.51 -4.41
C ASN A 254 -9.23 2.68 -5.28
N ASN A 255 -9.38 1.83 -6.28
CA ASN A 255 -10.50 1.91 -7.22
C ASN A 255 -11.62 0.97 -6.80
N ALA A 256 -12.84 1.42 -6.95
CA ALA A 256 -14.03 0.59 -6.73
C ALA A 256 -14.09 -0.61 -7.68
N ASP A 257 -13.38 -0.54 -8.82
CA ASP A 257 -13.25 -1.60 -9.81
C ASP A 257 -11.77 -1.95 -10.04
N PRO A 258 -11.35 -3.21 -9.79
CA PRO A 258 -9.95 -3.60 -9.86
C PRO A 258 -9.42 -3.85 -11.28
N THR A 259 -10.24 -3.72 -12.34
CA THR A 259 -9.83 -3.99 -13.73
C THR A 259 -8.55 -3.25 -14.10
N SER A 260 -8.51 -1.93 -13.80
CA SER A 260 -7.33 -1.10 -14.12
C SER A 260 -6.08 -1.57 -13.39
N THR A 261 -6.24 -2.08 -12.18
CA THR A 261 -5.14 -2.58 -11.37
C THR A 261 -4.61 -3.91 -11.90
N PHE A 262 -5.49 -4.88 -12.18
CA PHE A 262 -5.07 -6.14 -12.80
C PHE A 262 -4.41 -5.89 -14.16
N LYS A 263 -4.97 -4.97 -14.97
CA LYS A 263 -4.35 -4.57 -16.23
C LYS A 263 -2.95 -3.96 -16.01
N GLN A 264 -2.82 -3.06 -15.05
CA GLN A 264 -1.55 -2.38 -14.79
C GLN A 264 -0.46 -3.35 -14.33
N TYR A 265 -0.78 -4.28 -13.41
CA TYR A 265 0.24 -5.08 -12.74
C TYR A 265 0.48 -6.44 -13.37
N PHE A 266 -0.51 -7.06 -14.02
CA PHE A 266 -0.41 -8.44 -14.47
C PHE A 266 -0.71 -8.69 -15.96
N ALA A 267 -1.33 -7.74 -16.66
CA ALA A 267 -1.47 -7.92 -18.10
C ALA A 267 -0.12 -7.73 -18.81
N SER A 268 0.11 -8.51 -19.87
CA SER A 268 1.35 -8.48 -20.66
C SER A 268 1.70 -7.07 -21.15
N GLU A 269 0.71 -6.28 -21.57
CA GLU A 269 0.86 -4.87 -21.98
C GLU A 269 0.77 -3.87 -20.81
N GLY A 270 0.65 -4.35 -19.59
CA GLY A 270 0.55 -3.51 -18.40
C GLY A 270 1.82 -2.70 -18.13
N ASN A 271 1.66 -1.56 -17.47
CA ASN A 271 2.79 -0.69 -17.14
C ASN A 271 3.87 -1.40 -16.31
N SER A 272 3.48 -2.32 -15.44
CA SER A 272 4.43 -3.07 -14.62
C SER A 272 5.34 -3.97 -15.43
N ASN A 273 4.81 -4.57 -16.50
CA ASN A 273 5.63 -5.38 -17.41
C ASN A 273 6.44 -4.51 -18.38
N THR A 274 5.82 -3.47 -18.97
CA THR A 274 6.45 -2.68 -20.05
C THR A 274 7.41 -1.60 -19.52
N THR A 275 7.23 -1.12 -18.29
CA THR A 275 8.00 -0.01 -17.72
C THR A 275 8.75 -0.38 -16.45
N LEU A 276 8.17 -1.24 -15.58
CA LEU A 276 8.79 -1.60 -14.31
C LEU A 276 9.52 -2.95 -14.36
N ASN A 277 9.50 -3.62 -15.51
CA ASN A 277 10.19 -4.88 -15.77
C ASN A 277 9.84 -6.03 -14.79
N TYR A 278 8.55 -6.20 -14.46
CA TYR A 278 8.11 -7.41 -13.75
C TYR A 278 8.18 -8.63 -14.67
N ASN A 279 7.96 -8.43 -15.97
CA ASN A 279 8.10 -9.47 -17.01
C ASN A 279 7.23 -10.72 -16.77
N TYR A 280 6.11 -10.55 -16.07
CA TYR A 280 5.11 -11.59 -15.86
C TYR A 280 4.22 -11.73 -17.08
N TYR A 281 4.07 -12.94 -17.60
CA TYR A 281 3.24 -13.24 -18.77
C TYR A 281 2.39 -14.48 -18.52
N ASN A 282 1.08 -14.32 -18.59
CA ASN A 282 0.11 -15.40 -18.48
C ASN A 282 -1.08 -15.10 -19.42
N GLU A 283 -1.23 -15.91 -20.48
CA GLU A 283 -2.25 -15.73 -21.52
C GLU A 283 -3.68 -15.73 -20.93
N LYS A 284 -3.94 -16.61 -19.95
CA LYS A 284 -5.26 -16.67 -19.31
C LYS A 284 -5.57 -15.42 -18.50
N VAL A 285 -4.58 -14.84 -17.82
CA VAL A 285 -4.74 -13.56 -17.12
C VAL A 285 -5.02 -12.43 -18.11
N ASP A 286 -4.30 -12.40 -19.24
CA ASP A 286 -4.55 -11.40 -20.30
C ASP A 286 -5.98 -11.49 -20.85
N GLU A 287 -6.46 -12.69 -21.14
CA GLU A 287 -7.83 -12.92 -21.62
C GLU A 287 -8.89 -12.46 -20.58
N LEU A 288 -8.70 -12.81 -19.31
CA LEU A 288 -9.62 -12.44 -18.23
C LEU A 288 -9.63 -10.93 -17.99
N VAL A 289 -8.46 -10.29 -17.96
CA VAL A 289 -8.31 -8.83 -17.79
C VAL A 289 -8.95 -8.08 -18.97
N ALA A 290 -8.79 -8.56 -20.20
CA ALA A 290 -9.43 -7.97 -21.37
C ALA A 290 -10.96 -8.16 -21.37
N LYS A 291 -11.45 -9.28 -20.83
CA LYS A 291 -12.86 -9.62 -20.75
C LYS A 291 -13.62 -8.83 -19.69
N ALA A 292 -13.02 -8.61 -18.51
CA ALA A 292 -13.70 -7.99 -17.36
C ALA A 292 -14.43 -6.67 -17.70
N PRO A 293 -13.83 -5.68 -18.41
CA PRO A 293 -14.50 -4.40 -18.70
C PRO A 293 -15.64 -4.52 -19.71
N THR A 294 -15.78 -5.65 -20.41
CA THR A 294 -16.88 -5.86 -21.37
C THR A 294 -18.17 -6.30 -20.69
N ILE A 295 -18.12 -6.65 -19.41
CA ILE A 295 -19.26 -7.17 -18.65
C ILE A 295 -19.83 -6.06 -17.77
N ALA A 296 -21.07 -5.66 -18.04
CA ALA A 296 -21.75 -4.61 -17.29
C ALA A 296 -22.28 -5.09 -15.93
N ASP A 297 -22.71 -6.36 -15.84
CA ASP A 297 -23.18 -6.94 -14.57
C ASP A 297 -22.04 -7.15 -13.59
N VAL A 298 -22.16 -6.51 -12.41
CA VAL A 298 -21.12 -6.53 -11.38
C VAL A 298 -20.89 -7.92 -10.81
N SER A 299 -21.97 -8.72 -10.67
CA SER A 299 -21.87 -10.08 -10.12
C SER A 299 -21.19 -11.05 -11.09
N GLU A 300 -21.44 -10.90 -12.38
CA GLU A 300 -20.73 -11.68 -13.40
C GLU A 300 -19.27 -11.25 -13.52
N ARG A 301 -19.01 -9.94 -13.45
CA ARG A 301 -17.64 -9.40 -13.47
C ARG A 301 -16.84 -9.83 -12.24
N SER A 302 -17.47 -9.91 -11.06
CA SER A 302 -16.84 -10.42 -9.85
C SER A 302 -16.26 -11.83 -10.04
N LYS A 303 -16.96 -12.72 -10.72
CA LYS A 303 -16.46 -14.07 -11.00
C LYS A 303 -15.17 -14.07 -11.83
N ILE A 304 -15.05 -13.11 -12.74
CA ILE A 304 -13.80 -12.95 -13.52
C ILE A 304 -12.66 -12.48 -12.63
N TYR A 305 -12.94 -11.57 -11.69
CA TYR A 305 -11.91 -11.15 -10.73
C TYR A 305 -11.52 -12.29 -9.77
N ASP A 306 -12.44 -13.14 -9.41
CA ASP A 306 -12.14 -14.35 -8.63
C ASP A 306 -11.23 -15.30 -9.44
N GLU A 307 -11.53 -15.52 -10.72
CA GLU A 307 -10.69 -16.32 -11.61
C GLU A 307 -9.28 -15.71 -11.78
N ILE A 308 -9.16 -14.38 -11.93
CA ILE A 308 -7.86 -13.70 -12.01
C ILE A 308 -7.08 -13.92 -10.73
N GLN A 309 -7.68 -13.67 -9.56
CA GLN A 309 -6.99 -13.82 -8.28
C GLN A 309 -6.53 -15.26 -8.04
N GLN A 310 -7.37 -16.24 -8.38
CA GLN A 310 -7.02 -17.65 -8.29
C GLN A 310 -5.85 -18.00 -9.22
N GLU A 311 -5.89 -17.52 -10.46
CA GLU A 311 -4.81 -17.78 -11.44
C GLU A 311 -3.48 -17.17 -10.98
N LEU A 312 -3.50 -15.94 -10.45
CA LEU A 312 -2.31 -15.28 -9.90
C LEU A 312 -1.74 -16.05 -8.71
N PHE A 313 -2.60 -16.56 -7.85
CA PHE A 313 -2.19 -17.38 -6.71
C PHE A 313 -1.60 -18.72 -7.18
N ASP A 314 -2.30 -19.43 -8.06
CA ASP A 314 -1.87 -20.72 -8.58
C ASP A 314 -0.54 -20.62 -9.33
N ASP A 315 -0.31 -19.51 -10.05
CA ASP A 315 0.94 -19.25 -10.78
C ASP A 315 2.03 -18.60 -9.93
N SER A 316 1.73 -18.31 -8.65
CA SER A 316 2.66 -17.63 -7.75
C SER A 316 3.23 -16.34 -8.36
N ALA A 317 2.38 -15.55 -9.01
CA ALA A 317 2.76 -14.34 -9.73
C ALA A 317 3.41 -13.26 -8.84
N CYS A 318 3.12 -13.29 -7.56
CA CYS A 318 3.74 -12.47 -6.50
C CYS A 318 3.65 -13.20 -5.16
N VAL A 319 4.27 -12.65 -4.12
CA VAL A 319 4.11 -13.12 -2.74
C VAL A 319 3.36 -12.05 -1.94
N PRO A 320 2.03 -12.11 -1.80
CA PRO A 320 1.33 -11.31 -0.81
C PRO A 320 1.79 -11.73 0.59
N ILE A 321 2.08 -10.77 1.47
CA ILE A 321 2.66 -11.04 2.80
C ILE A 321 1.62 -10.76 3.88
N CYS A 322 1.15 -9.51 3.98
CA CYS A 322 0.15 -9.13 4.96
C CYS A 322 -0.73 -7.99 4.47
N TYR A 323 -1.99 -7.99 4.94
CA TYR A 323 -2.92 -6.88 4.73
C TYR A 323 -2.59 -5.77 5.73
N GLN A 324 -2.34 -4.58 5.20
CA GLN A 324 -1.97 -3.43 6.01
C GLN A 324 -3.17 -2.82 6.72
N ILE A 325 -2.90 -2.09 7.78
CA ILE A 325 -3.86 -1.26 8.49
C ILE A 325 -3.43 0.21 8.44
N ASN A 326 -4.39 1.11 8.51
CA ASN A 326 -4.13 2.53 8.75
C ASN A 326 -4.03 2.73 10.26
N VAL A 327 -2.90 3.26 10.70
CA VAL A 327 -2.68 3.63 12.10
C VAL A 327 -2.83 5.13 12.21
N ASN A 328 -3.78 5.56 13.02
CA ASN A 328 -4.02 6.97 13.35
C ASN A 328 -3.74 7.16 14.83
N ILE A 329 -3.03 8.20 15.17
CA ILE A 329 -2.76 8.55 16.56
C ILE A 329 -3.11 10.01 16.80
N HIS A 330 -3.71 10.30 17.93
CA HIS A 330 -4.12 11.65 18.29
C HIS A 330 -4.01 11.91 19.80
N ASN A 331 -3.96 13.18 20.16
CA ASN A 331 -4.08 13.61 21.53
C ASN A 331 -5.54 13.48 21.97
N LYS A 332 -5.78 12.93 23.16
CA LYS A 332 -7.12 12.75 23.75
C LYS A 332 -7.91 14.05 24.03
N ALA A 333 -7.28 15.21 23.83
CA ALA A 333 -8.00 16.49 23.82
C ALA A 333 -8.95 16.65 22.64
N ILE A 334 -8.78 15.84 21.59
CA ILE A 334 -9.72 15.73 20.46
C ILE A 334 -10.38 14.36 20.45
N THR A 335 -11.55 14.26 19.88
CA THR A 335 -12.33 13.02 19.77
C THR A 335 -12.91 12.87 18.37
N HIS A 336 -13.37 11.65 18.05
CA HIS A 336 -13.87 11.27 16.72
C HIS A 336 -12.80 11.41 15.62
N TYR A 337 -11.54 11.18 15.99
CA TYR A 337 -10.41 11.12 15.10
C TYR A 337 -10.35 9.73 14.45
N ALA A 338 -11.38 9.41 13.66
CA ALA A 338 -11.51 8.11 13.03
C ALA A 338 -10.77 8.08 11.69
N GLY A 339 -9.94 7.06 11.54
CA GLY A 339 -9.32 6.75 10.26
C GLY A 339 -10.34 6.45 9.18
N LYS A 340 -10.04 6.87 7.97
CA LYS A 340 -10.75 6.49 6.75
C LYS A 340 -9.75 5.84 5.80
N THR A 341 -10.21 5.32 4.71
CA THR A 341 -9.36 4.78 3.64
C THR A 341 -8.23 5.75 3.25
N PHE A 342 -8.53 7.05 3.28
CA PHE A 342 -7.56 8.13 3.03
C PHE A 342 -7.67 9.16 4.15
N GLY A 343 -6.65 9.19 5.01
CA GLY A 343 -6.56 10.14 6.11
C GLY A 343 -7.63 9.98 7.18
N VAL A 344 -8.15 11.09 7.67
CA VAL A 344 -9.17 11.15 8.74
C VAL A 344 -10.39 11.95 8.32
N GLY A 345 -11.51 11.66 8.96
CA GLY A 345 -12.77 12.35 8.71
C GLY A 345 -12.82 13.72 9.38
N LEU A 346 -12.18 14.76 8.84
CA LEU A 346 -12.13 16.11 9.42
C LEU A 346 -13.48 16.63 9.95
N PRO A 347 -14.65 16.46 9.26
CA PRO A 347 -15.92 16.96 9.77
C PRO A 347 -16.37 16.35 11.10
N THR A 348 -15.92 15.15 11.42
CA THR A 348 -16.32 14.45 12.65
C THR A 348 -15.50 14.86 13.87
N ILE A 349 -14.28 15.36 13.66
CA ILE A 349 -13.36 15.73 14.74
C ILE A 349 -13.96 16.84 15.60
N SER A 350 -13.83 16.70 16.92
CA SER A 350 -14.25 17.71 17.88
C SER A 350 -13.32 17.75 19.10
N TRP A 351 -13.29 18.87 19.79
CA TRP A 351 -12.61 18.98 21.07
C TRP A 351 -13.40 18.22 22.15
N VAL A 352 -12.68 17.57 23.05
CA VAL A 352 -13.26 17.02 24.27
C VAL A 352 -13.69 18.18 25.15
N LYS A 353 -14.93 18.14 25.66
CA LYS A 353 -15.51 19.19 26.51
C LYS A 353 -15.02 19.04 27.95
#